data_020147d19cacfd9d609a89fb9cb140e8
#
_entry.id   020147d19cacfd9d609a89fb9cb140e8
#
_cell.length_a   1.000
_cell.length_b   1.000
_cell.length_c   1.000
_cell.angle_alpha   90.00
_cell.angle_beta   90.00
_cell.angle_gamma   90.00
#
_symmetry.space_group_name_H-M   'P 1'
#
loop_
_entity.id
_entity.type
_entity.pdbx_description
1 polymer ?
#
loop_
_entity_poly.entity_id
_entity_poly.type
_entity_poly.pdbx_seq_one_letter_code
_entity_poly.pdbx_strand_id
1 'polypeptide(L)'
;MRPRLLAALLAILAFAAPPALASDTLRLALQATGTTVWEMAVVSSLHLDQEAGLDVKITELASTEAGKIALQGGSADIIVSDWLWVARERAGGARLTFYPASTGIGAVMSKDATIKSVKDLAGKKLGVAGGPLDKSWLLLKAFALKQGGDLERTATIIYGAPPLLAEKAAQGEINAVLEFWNFALDLEARGFHRAIEMTEVEKALGATRDPIVTGYVFDERFANAHRDALERFFAMMRKARALIASSDEAWRAAATRIGAKDKASLDLYRKRYIEGGPRGTLNEQEADASKLFAVLAEIGGEKLVGPAKSLDPGVFYKARETH
;
A
#
# COMPACT_ATOMS: atom_id res chain seq x y z
N MET A 1 78.56 -7.40 -41.36
CA MET A 1 77.19 -7.99 -41.29
C MET A 1 76.51 -7.48 -40.01
N ARG A 2 75.50 -6.64 -40.10
CA ARG A 2 74.75 -6.12 -38.96
C ARG A 2 73.33 -6.75 -38.93
N PRO A 3 72.90 -7.39 -37.84
CA PRO A 3 71.48 -7.83 -37.74
C PRO A 3 70.55 -6.70 -37.42
N ARG A 4 69.46 -6.60 -38.16
CA ARG A 4 68.33 -5.67 -37.95
C ARG A 4 67.46 -6.22 -36.86
N LEU A 5 67.34 -5.50 -35.76
CA LEU A 5 66.28 -5.69 -34.71
C LEU A 5 64.93 -5.19 -35.21
N LEU A 6 64.01 -6.12 -35.41
CA LEU A 6 62.59 -5.82 -35.60
C LEU A 6 61.96 -5.59 -34.20
N ALA A 7 61.59 -4.35 -33.89
CA ALA A 7 60.77 -4.06 -32.73
C ALA A 7 59.30 -4.22 -33.10
N ALA A 8 58.65 -5.26 -32.56
CA ALA A 8 57.22 -5.46 -32.68
C ALA A 8 56.49 -4.57 -31.64
N LEU A 9 55.77 -3.56 -32.10
CA LEU A 9 54.91 -2.70 -31.29
C LEU A 9 53.58 -3.45 -31.06
N LEU A 10 53.36 -4.01 -29.86
CA LEU A 10 52.09 -4.57 -29.43
C LEU A 10 51.21 -3.40 -28.97
N ALA A 11 50.25 -2.98 -29.78
CA ALA A 11 49.21 -2.03 -29.39
C ALA A 11 48.19 -2.76 -28.51
N ILE A 12 48.24 -2.52 -27.18
CA ILE A 12 47.21 -2.96 -26.24
C ILE A 12 46.03 -2.03 -26.42
N LEU A 13 44.98 -2.49 -27.12
CA LEU A 13 43.67 -1.85 -27.09
C LEU A 13 43.06 -2.07 -25.69
N ALA A 14 43.21 -1.10 -24.81
CA ALA A 14 42.43 -1.03 -23.59
C ALA A 14 40.96 -0.79 -23.96
N PHE A 15 40.15 -1.84 -23.99
CA PHE A 15 38.68 -1.68 -23.96
C PHE A 15 38.34 -1.01 -22.64
N ALA A 16 38.10 0.30 -22.66
CA ALA A 16 37.47 1.00 -21.57
C ALA A 16 36.04 0.45 -21.43
N ALA A 17 35.82 -0.43 -20.45
CA ALA A 17 34.48 -0.82 -20.08
C ALA A 17 33.73 0.47 -19.73
N PRO A 18 32.49 0.66 -20.25
CA PRO A 18 31.70 1.82 -19.85
C PRO A 18 31.60 1.84 -18.32
N PRO A 19 31.69 3.02 -17.68
CA PRO A 19 31.52 3.12 -16.23
C PRO A 19 30.17 2.47 -15.88
N ALA A 20 30.19 1.46 -15.04
CA ALA A 20 28.98 0.92 -14.45
C ALA A 20 28.30 2.11 -13.75
N LEU A 21 27.17 2.56 -14.27
CA LEU A 21 26.37 3.59 -13.60
C LEU A 21 26.07 3.04 -12.20
N ALA A 22 26.55 3.76 -11.18
CA ALA A 22 26.23 3.41 -9.80
C ALA A 22 24.69 3.36 -9.68
N SER A 23 24.16 2.24 -9.24
CA SER A 23 22.71 2.11 -9.05
C SER A 23 22.28 2.99 -7.88
N ASP A 24 21.19 3.74 -8.04
CA ASP A 24 20.63 4.51 -6.95
C ASP A 24 20.02 3.57 -5.91
N THR A 25 20.46 3.71 -4.66
CA THR A 25 19.95 2.89 -3.56
C THR A 25 18.68 3.52 -2.99
N LEU A 26 17.61 2.71 -2.86
CA LEU A 26 16.33 3.08 -2.23
C LEU A 26 16.04 2.11 -1.08
N ARG A 27 15.81 2.63 0.14
CA ARG A 27 15.45 1.81 1.32
C ARG A 27 13.93 1.74 1.44
N LEU A 28 13.37 0.58 1.13
CA LEU A 28 11.93 0.32 1.11
C LEU A 28 11.53 -0.51 2.33
N ALA A 29 10.70 0.03 3.21
CA ALA A 29 10.14 -0.73 4.32
C ALA A 29 8.69 -1.13 4.03
N LEU A 30 8.41 -2.44 4.06
CA LEU A 30 7.14 -3.04 3.68
C LEU A 30 6.58 -3.87 4.83
N GLN A 31 5.27 -3.90 4.96
CA GLN A 31 4.62 -4.92 5.78
C GLN A 31 4.85 -6.29 5.13
N ALA A 32 5.43 -7.24 5.88
CA ALA A 32 5.81 -8.57 5.37
C ALA A 32 4.65 -9.36 4.74
N THR A 33 3.43 -9.08 5.18
CA THR A 33 2.17 -9.69 4.69
C THR A 33 1.38 -8.78 3.76
N GLY A 34 1.94 -7.62 3.37
CA GLY A 34 1.32 -6.68 2.44
C GLY A 34 1.51 -7.12 0.99
N THR A 35 0.64 -6.63 0.11
CA THR A 35 0.65 -7.05 -1.30
C THR A 35 1.80 -6.50 -2.12
N THR A 36 2.46 -5.45 -1.68
CA THR A 36 3.66 -4.92 -2.33
C THR A 36 4.84 -5.91 -2.28
N VAL A 37 4.89 -6.83 -1.29
CA VAL A 37 5.92 -7.88 -1.30
C VAL A 37 5.73 -8.88 -2.45
N TRP A 38 4.52 -9.01 -3.00
CA TRP A 38 4.27 -9.82 -4.19
C TRP A 38 4.88 -9.16 -5.43
N GLU A 39 4.71 -7.83 -5.55
CA GLU A 39 5.35 -7.02 -6.61
C GLU A 39 6.87 -7.11 -6.52
N MET A 40 7.42 -7.00 -5.32
CA MET A 40 8.88 -7.11 -5.10
C MET A 40 9.43 -8.51 -5.38
N ALA A 41 8.64 -9.56 -5.18
CA ALA A 41 9.04 -10.91 -5.62
C ALA A 41 9.15 -10.99 -7.15
N VAL A 42 8.27 -10.31 -7.90
CA VAL A 42 8.37 -10.20 -9.36
C VAL A 42 9.57 -9.35 -9.76
N VAL A 43 9.77 -8.20 -9.11
CA VAL A 43 10.93 -7.33 -9.35
C VAL A 43 12.22 -8.12 -9.21
N SER A 44 12.38 -8.86 -8.11
CA SER A 44 13.57 -9.66 -7.85
C SER A 44 13.72 -10.84 -8.83
N SER A 45 12.63 -11.58 -9.11
CA SER A 45 12.67 -12.74 -10.00
C SER A 45 13.00 -12.40 -11.45
N LEU A 46 12.57 -11.23 -11.92
CA LEU A 46 12.76 -10.75 -13.29
C LEU A 46 13.82 -9.65 -13.41
N HIS A 47 14.57 -9.37 -12.34
CA HIS A 47 15.64 -8.38 -12.28
C HIS A 47 15.23 -6.97 -12.75
N LEU A 48 13.97 -6.56 -12.46
CA LEU A 48 13.43 -5.27 -12.89
C LEU A 48 14.13 -4.09 -12.21
N ASP A 49 14.64 -4.26 -11.02
CA ASP A 49 15.45 -3.28 -10.29
C ASP A 49 16.77 -3.00 -11.01
N GLN A 50 17.46 -4.05 -11.47
CA GLN A 50 18.69 -3.90 -12.26
C GLN A 50 18.41 -3.22 -13.60
N GLU A 51 17.31 -3.59 -14.29
CA GLU A 51 16.86 -2.94 -15.52
C GLU A 51 16.56 -1.44 -15.29
N ALA A 52 15.97 -1.10 -14.14
CA ALA A 52 15.70 0.27 -13.74
C ALA A 52 16.95 1.04 -13.25
N GLY A 53 18.11 0.39 -13.11
CA GLY A 53 19.33 0.98 -12.53
C GLY A 53 19.13 1.36 -11.06
N LEU A 54 18.39 0.53 -10.32
CA LEU A 54 18.08 0.73 -8.90
C LEU A 54 18.66 -0.42 -8.05
N ASP A 55 19.04 -0.08 -6.83
CA ASP A 55 19.39 -1.03 -5.77
C ASP A 55 18.36 -0.90 -4.65
N VAL A 56 17.30 -1.71 -4.71
CA VAL A 56 16.18 -1.63 -3.74
C VAL A 56 16.49 -2.49 -2.53
N LYS A 57 16.75 -1.85 -1.39
CA LYS A 57 16.96 -2.52 -0.10
C LYS A 57 15.63 -2.65 0.64
N ILE A 58 15.15 -3.88 0.78
CA ILE A 58 13.86 -4.17 1.40
C ILE A 58 14.05 -4.52 2.87
N THR A 59 13.26 -3.87 3.74
CA THR A 59 13.09 -4.27 5.14
C THR A 59 11.62 -4.68 5.34
N GLU A 60 11.40 -5.95 5.65
CA GLU A 60 10.07 -6.45 5.97
C GLU A 60 9.74 -6.23 7.44
N LEU A 61 8.60 -5.63 7.72
CA LEU A 61 8.13 -5.25 9.04
C LEU A 61 6.80 -5.94 9.38
N ALA A 62 6.50 -6.06 10.67
CA ALA A 62 5.31 -6.76 11.13
C ALA A 62 3.98 -6.01 10.87
N SER A 63 4.03 -4.67 10.73
CA SER A 63 2.83 -3.84 10.61
C SER A 63 3.10 -2.56 9.81
N THR A 64 2.02 -1.92 9.36
CA THR A 64 2.05 -0.57 8.76
C THR A 64 2.57 0.49 9.73
N GLU A 65 2.25 0.38 11.01
CA GLU A 65 2.72 1.30 12.05
C GLU A 65 4.24 1.24 12.21
N ALA A 66 4.83 0.04 12.16
CA ALA A 66 6.29 -0.12 12.16
C ALA A 66 6.92 0.56 10.93
N GLY A 67 6.26 0.53 9.78
CA GLY A 67 6.68 1.26 8.56
C GLY A 67 6.69 2.77 8.78
N LYS A 68 5.63 3.33 9.36
CA LYS A 68 5.54 4.76 9.68
C LYS A 68 6.68 5.20 10.63
N ILE A 69 6.96 4.42 11.65
CA ILE A 69 8.09 4.66 12.57
C ILE A 69 9.43 4.60 11.81
N ALA A 70 9.62 3.62 10.92
CA ALA A 70 10.84 3.49 10.12
C ALA A 70 11.08 4.71 9.22
N LEU A 71 10.03 5.24 8.58
CA LEU A 71 10.10 6.44 7.75
C LEU A 71 10.44 7.69 8.60
N GLN A 72 9.69 7.89 9.68
CA GLN A 72 9.89 9.04 10.59
C GLN A 72 11.27 9.00 11.26
N GLY A 73 11.77 7.82 11.60
CA GLY A 73 13.10 7.60 12.17
C GLY A 73 14.25 7.62 11.15
N GLY A 74 13.96 7.76 9.85
CA GLY A 74 14.97 7.82 8.79
C GLY A 74 15.66 6.48 8.48
N SER A 75 15.14 5.36 8.94
CA SER A 75 15.64 4.02 8.60
C SER A 75 15.08 3.48 7.27
N ALA A 76 14.02 4.08 6.75
CA ALA A 76 13.47 3.84 5.42
C ALA A 76 13.30 5.16 4.66
N ASP A 77 13.40 5.09 3.33
CA ASP A 77 13.14 6.22 2.42
C ASP A 77 11.71 6.20 1.90
N ILE A 78 11.18 5.00 1.69
CA ILE A 78 9.85 4.75 1.12
C ILE A 78 9.14 3.70 1.98
N ILE A 79 7.86 3.94 2.25
CA ILE A 79 6.96 2.96 2.86
C ILE A 79 5.66 2.83 2.06
N VAL A 80 4.84 1.84 2.38
CA VAL A 80 3.45 1.78 1.91
C VAL A 80 2.53 2.23 3.03
N SER A 81 1.71 3.25 2.75
CA SER A 81 0.71 3.78 3.69
C SER A 81 -0.45 4.42 2.89
N ASP A 82 -1.23 5.27 3.51
CA ASP A 82 -2.40 5.93 2.92
C ASP A 82 -2.28 7.46 2.89
N TRP A 83 -3.01 8.08 1.96
CA TRP A 83 -2.99 9.52 1.77
C TRP A 83 -3.61 10.30 2.94
N LEU A 84 -4.55 9.71 3.68
CA LEU A 84 -5.21 10.37 4.82
C LEU A 84 -4.25 10.51 6.00
N TRP A 85 -3.42 9.48 6.25
CA TRP A 85 -2.32 9.59 7.20
C TRP A 85 -1.34 10.69 6.80
N VAL A 86 -0.93 10.73 5.51
CA VAL A 86 -0.06 11.80 4.99
C VAL A 86 -0.69 13.17 5.20
N ALA A 87 -1.98 13.34 4.92
CA ALA A 87 -2.68 14.61 5.14
C ALA A 87 -2.64 15.04 6.61
N ARG A 88 -2.85 14.09 7.55
CA ARG A 88 -2.78 14.36 9.00
C ARG A 88 -1.36 14.76 9.44
N GLU A 89 -0.34 14.05 8.99
CA GLU A 89 1.06 14.36 9.31
C GLU A 89 1.48 15.73 8.75
N ARG A 90 1.06 16.05 7.51
CA ARG A 90 1.31 17.37 6.91
C ARG A 90 0.65 18.50 7.69
N ALA A 91 -0.55 18.29 8.17
CA ALA A 91 -1.23 19.26 9.05
C ALA A 91 -0.46 19.49 10.37
N GLY A 92 0.32 18.52 10.82
CA GLY A 92 1.27 18.64 11.94
C GLY A 92 2.64 19.24 11.56
N GLY A 93 2.85 19.60 10.29
CA GLY A 93 4.10 20.20 9.79
C GLY A 93 5.09 19.23 9.15
N ALA A 94 4.77 17.93 9.03
CA ALA A 94 5.60 16.97 8.31
C ALA A 94 5.60 17.25 6.80
N ARG A 95 6.68 16.89 6.11
CA ARG A 95 6.83 17.07 4.65
C ARG A 95 6.70 15.72 3.92
N LEU A 96 5.69 14.94 4.29
CA LEU A 96 5.40 13.68 3.62
C LEU A 96 4.59 13.91 2.36
N THR A 97 4.80 13.06 1.36
CA THR A 97 4.02 13.03 0.12
C THR A 97 3.71 11.60 -0.27
N PHE A 98 2.71 11.40 -1.12
CA PHE A 98 2.10 10.13 -1.44
C PHE A 98 2.02 9.92 -2.95
N TYR A 99 2.42 8.75 -3.42
CA TYR A 99 2.20 8.32 -4.79
C TYR A 99 1.27 7.10 -4.85
N PRO A 100 0.14 7.16 -5.59
CA PRO A 100 -0.89 6.12 -5.61
C PRO A 100 -0.40 4.75 -6.07
N ALA A 101 -0.85 3.69 -5.40
CA ALA A 101 -0.50 2.31 -5.78
C ALA A 101 -1.69 1.34 -5.81
N SER A 102 -2.72 1.49 -4.97
CA SER A 102 -3.82 0.53 -4.92
C SER A 102 -5.14 1.18 -4.48
N THR A 103 -6.25 0.73 -5.09
CA THR A 103 -7.62 0.98 -4.64
C THR A 103 -8.18 -0.17 -3.80
N GLY A 104 -7.40 -1.24 -3.59
CA GLY A 104 -7.83 -2.42 -2.85
C GLY A 104 -8.15 -2.08 -1.39
N ILE A 105 -9.42 -2.18 -1.03
CA ILE A 105 -9.91 -2.01 0.33
C ILE A 105 -10.53 -3.32 0.85
N GLY A 106 -10.50 -3.53 2.17
CA GLY A 106 -10.99 -4.75 2.78
C GLY A 106 -12.46 -4.74 3.15
N ALA A 107 -12.79 -5.43 4.22
CA ALA A 107 -14.15 -5.55 4.73
C ALA A 107 -14.14 -5.80 6.24
N VAL A 108 -15.27 -5.57 6.89
CA VAL A 108 -15.54 -6.14 8.22
C VAL A 108 -16.00 -7.58 8.02
N MET A 109 -15.24 -8.51 8.55
CA MET A 109 -15.46 -9.96 8.45
C MET A 109 -16.04 -10.51 9.74
N SER A 110 -16.99 -11.44 9.66
CA SER A 110 -17.55 -12.12 10.83
C SER A 110 -18.02 -13.55 10.52
N LYS A 111 -18.04 -14.41 11.53
CA LYS A 111 -18.77 -15.70 11.51
C LYS A 111 -20.19 -15.59 12.10
N ASP A 112 -20.46 -14.52 12.86
CA ASP A 112 -21.78 -14.27 13.44
C ASP A 112 -22.71 -13.71 12.37
N ALA A 113 -23.61 -14.55 11.84
CA ALA A 113 -24.56 -14.19 10.78
C ALA A 113 -25.53 -13.06 11.15
N THR A 114 -25.59 -12.65 12.43
CA THR A 114 -26.40 -11.53 12.90
C THR A 114 -25.71 -10.18 12.66
N ILE A 115 -24.37 -10.17 12.46
CA ILE A 115 -23.62 -8.95 12.17
C ILE A 115 -23.67 -8.68 10.66
N LYS A 116 -24.44 -7.67 10.25
CA LYS A 116 -24.64 -7.29 8.84
C LYS A 116 -24.51 -5.78 8.59
N SER A 117 -24.37 -5.00 9.66
CA SER A 117 -24.27 -3.54 9.60
C SER A 117 -23.42 -2.98 10.74
N VAL A 118 -23.06 -1.70 10.66
CA VAL A 118 -22.33 -1.03 11.75
C VAL A 118 -23.12 -1.00 13.07
N LYS A 119 -24.46 -1.05 13.03
CA LYS A 119 -25.30 -1.07 14.22
C LYS A 119 -25.18 -2.38 15.00
N ASP A 120 -24.95 -3.48 14.29
CA ASP A 120 -24.83 -4.82 14.89
C ASP A 120 -23.47 -5.02 15.61
N LEU A 121 -22.55 -4.08 15.44
CA LEU A 121 -21.27 -4.07 16.15
C LEU A 121 -21.37 -3.53 17.57
N ALA A 122 -22.52 -2.95 17.96
CA ALA A 122 -22.74 -2.47 19.33
C ALA A 122 -22.64 -3.63 20.35
N GLY A 123 -21.86 -3.44 21.40
CA GLY A 123 -21.56 -4.45 22.43
C GLY A 123 -20.60 -5.56 21.99
N LYS A 124 -20.12 -5.54 20.75
CA LYS A 124 -19.22 -6.55 20.20
C LYS A 124 -17.74 -6.15 20.33
N LYS A 125 -16.87 -7.15 20.31
CA LYS A 125 -15.42 -6.96 20.16
C LYS A 125 -15.09 -6.87 18.67
N LEU A 126 -14.61 -5.73 18.22
CA LEU A 126 -14.19 -5.47 16.86
C LEU A 126 -12.66 -5.38 16.78
N GLY A 127 -12.03 -6.31 16.08
CA GLY A 127 -10.64 -6.20 15.67
C GLY A 127 -10.50 -5.17 14.55
N VAL A 128 -9.46 -4.35 14.60
CA VAL A 128 -9.15 -3.35 13.58
C VAL A 128 -7.70 -3.52 13.16
N ALA A 129 -7.49 -3.98 11.92
CA ALA A 129 -6.16 -4.11 11.33
C ALA A 129 -5.52 -2.73 11.13
N GLY A 130 -4.24 -2.63 11.40
CA GLY A 130 -3.50 -1.36 11.43
C GLY A 130 -3.56 -0.71 12.80
N GLY A 131 -4.01 0.51 12.89
CA GLY A 131 -4.05 1.27 14.15
C GLY A 131 -5.23 2.23 14.20
N PRO A 132 -5.30 3.07 15.25
CA PRO A 132 -6.41 4.02 15.43
C PRO A 132 -6.50 5.08 14.32
N LEU A 133 -5.45 5.23 13.53
CA LEU A 133 -5.37 6.15 12.39
C LEU A 133 -5.35 5.41 11.04
N ASP A 134 -5.67 4.12 11.00
CA ASP A 134 -5.85 3.40 9.73
C ASP A 134 -7.02 3.99 8.93
N LYS A 135 -6.82 4.18 7.62
CA LYS A 135 -7.82 4.82 6.76
C LYS A 135 -9.15 4.07 6.74
N SER A 136 -9.12 2.74 6.66
CA SER A 136 -10.34 1.94 6.62
C SER A 136 -11.14 2.06 7.92
N TRP A 137 -10.43 2.13 9.07
CA TRP A 137 -11.06 2.40 10.35
C TRP A 137 -11.68 3.80 10.43
N LEU A 138 -10.98 4.83 9.95
CA LEU A 138 -11.50 6.19 9.93
C LEU A 138 -12.75 6.31 9.05
N LEU A 139 -12.78 5.63 7.90
CA LEU A 139 -13.94 5.54 7.03
C LEU A 139 -15.13 4.82 7.71
N LEU A 140 -14.87 3.69 8.38
CA LEU A 140 -15.91 2.95 9.09
C LEU A 140 -16.49 3.77 10.25
N LYS A 141 -15.66 4.51 10.99
CA LYS A 141 -16.13 5.46 12.02
C LYS A 141 -17.02 6.54 11.43
N ALA A 142 -16.59 7.18 10.33
CA ALA A 142 -17.37 8.21 9.65
C ALA A 142 -18.73 7.66 9.20
N PHE A 143 -18.74 6.46 8.62
CA PHE A 143 -19.98 5.81 8.19
C PHE A 143 -20.92 5.53 9.38
N ALA A 144 -20.39 5.04 10.49
CA ALA A 144 -21.17 4.82 11.71
C ALA A 144 -21.75 6.12 12.25
N LEU A 145 -20.95 7.19 12.35
CA LEU A 145 -21.42 8.52 12.78
C LEU A 145 -22.52 9.07 11.86
N LYS A 146 -22.36 8.93 10.54
CA LYS A 146 -23.40 9.31 9.56
C LYS A 146 -24.72 8.56 9.77
N GLN A 147 -24.67 7.34 10.32
CA GLN A 147 -25.85 6.55 10.67
C GLN A 147 -26.34 6.77 12.11
N GLY A 148 -25.79 7.74 12.82
CA GLY A 148 -26.16 8.09 14.20
C GLY A 148 -25.54 7.20 15.28
N GLY A 149 -24.52 6.38 14.92
CA GLY A 149 -23.78 5.51 15.84
C GLY A 149 -22.36 6.01 16.10
N ASP A 150 -21.77 5.60 17.21
CA ASP A 150 -20.37 5.86 17.55
C ASP A 150 -19.72 4.54 18.00
N LEU A 151 -18.92 3.94 17.10
CA LEU A 151 -18.28 2.64 17.35
C LEU A 151 -17.29 2.69 18.51
N GLU A 152 -16.61 3.81 18.74
CA GLU A 152 -15.64 3.93 19.85
C GLU A 152 -16.35 3.92 21.21
N ARG A 153 -17.63 4.28 21.26
CA ARG A 153 -18.45 4.28 22.47
C ARG A 153 -19.26 2.99 22.64
N THR A 154 -19.62 2.33 21.52
CA THR A 154 -20.58 1.23 21.54
C THR A 154 -19.95 -0.15 21.34
N ALA A 155 -18.72 -0.25 20.83
CA ALA A 155 -18.00 -1.50 20.63
C ALA A 155 -16.69 -1.52 21.43
N THR A 156 -16.13 -2.73 21.66
CA THR A 156 -14.79 -2.88 22.21
C THR A 156 -13.80 -3.00 21.06
N ILE A 157 -12.97 -1.98 20.87
CA ILE A 157 -12.02 -1.93 19.75
C ILE A 157 -10.68 -2.54 20.14
N ILE A 158 -10.15 -3.43 19.29
CA ILE A 158 -8.86 -4.12 19.49
C ILE A 158 -8.00 -3.90 18.26
N TYR A 159 -6.95 -3.09 18.38
CA TYR A 159 -6.00 -2.84 17.29
C TYR A 159 -4.91 -3.91 17.25
N GLY A 160 -4.46 -4.26 16.04
CA GLY A 160 -3.38 -5.22 15.88
C GLY A 160 -2.93 -5.43 14.44
N ALA A 161 -1.88 -6.24 14.29
CA ALA A 161 -1.44 -6.68 12.97
C ALA A 161 -2.49 -7.62 12.35
N PRO A 162 -2.72 -7.53 11.03
CA PRO A 162 -3.76 -8.31 10.35
C PRO A 162 -3.71 -9.81 10.64
N PRO A 163 -2.56 -10.52 10.54
CA PRO A 163 -2.56 -11.97 10.79
C PRO A 163 -2.93 -12.33 12.22
N LEU A 164 -2.56 -11.49 13.20
CA LEU A 164 -2.94 -11.71 14.59
C LEU A 164 -4.45 -11.58 14.80
N LEU A 165 -5.05 -10.55 14.21
CA LEU A 165 -6.48 -10.32 14.34
C LEU A 165 -7.31 -11.37 13.58
N ALA A 166 -6.85 -11.81 12.41
CA ALA A 166 -7.48 -12.91 11.68
C ALA A 166 -7.50 -14.21 12.52
N GLU A 167 -6.40 -14.54 13.22
CA GLU A 167 -6.36 -15.68 14.14
C GLU A 167 -7.29 -15.50 15.34
N LYS A 168 -7.31 -14.33 15.98
CA LYS A 168 -8.23 -14.04 17.09
C LYS A 168 -9.71 -14.16 16.68
N ALA A 169 -10.04 -13.69 15.48
CA ALA A 169 -11.38 -13.87 14.91
C ALA A 169 -11.71 -15.35 14.66
N ALA A 170 -10.77 -16.12 14.13
CA ALA A 170 -10.95 -17.53 13.87
C ALA A 170 -11.12 -18.36 15.15
N GLN A 171 -10.45 -17.97 16.22
CA GLN A 171 -10.56 -18.57 17.55
C GLN A 171 -11.82 -18.12 18.32
N GLY A 172 -12.57 -17.12 17.81
CA GLY A 172 -13.76 -16.58 18.45
C GLY A 172 -13.47 -15.62 19.59
N GLU A 173 -12.23 -15.15 19.76
CA GLU A 173 -11.85 -14.15 20.78
C GLU A 173 -12.43 -12.77 20.49
N ILE A 174 -12.67 -12.46 19.20
CA ILE A 174 -13.33 -11.25 18.69
C ILE A 174 -14.52 -11.63 17.80
N ASN A 175 -15.56 -10.79 17.80
CA ASN A 175 -16.82 -11.09 17.12
C ASN A 175 -16.78 -10.72 15.62
N ALA A 176 -16.05 -9.68 15.29
CA ALA A 176 -15.85 -9.19 13.93
C ALA A 176 -14.44 -8.59 13.80
N VAL A 177 -13.95 -8.50 12.57
CA VAL A 177 -12.65 -7.91 12.30
C VAL A 177 -12.68 -7.09 11.00
N LEU A 178 -12.24 -5.83 11.07
CA LEU A 178 -11.95 -5.01 9.91
C LEU A 178 -10.56 -5.37 9.41
N GLU A 179 -10.50 -6.01 8.25
CA GLU A 179 -9.27 -6.53 7.67
C GLU A 179 -8.96 -5.89 6.32
N PHE A 180 -7.67 -5.93 5.94
CA PHE A 180 -7.24 -5.59 4.58
C PHE A 180 -7.76 -6.63 3.60
N TRP A 181 -7.91 -6.25 2.33
CA TRP A 181 -8.58 -7.06 1.32
C TRP A 181 -8.03 -8.48 1.17
N ASN A 182 -6.71 -8.67 1.27
CA ASN A 182 -6.06 -9.97 1.15
C ASN A 182 -6.35 -10.88 2.36
N PHE A 183 -6.41 -10.34 3.56
CA PHE A 183 -6.83 -11.09 4.76
C PHE A 183 -8.33 -11.35 4.80
N ALA A 184 -9.14 -10.43 4.27
CA ALA A 184 -10.56 -10.67 4.10
C ALA A 184 -10.83 -11.90 3.19
N LEU A 185 -10.06 -12.08 2.10
CA LEU A 185 -10.14 -13.28 1.26
C LEU A 185 -9.75 -14.57 2.02
N ASP A 186 -8.68 -14.54 2.83
CA ASP A 186 -8.31 -15.69 3.65
C ASP A 186 -9.41 -16.05 4.65
N LEU A 187 -10.02 -15.07 5.29
CA LEU A 187 -11.13 -15.29 6.21
C LEU A 187 -12.39 -15.84 5.51
N GLU A 188 -12.70 -15.40 4.28
CA GLU A 188 -13.77 -15.97 3.47
C GLU A 188 -13.55 -17.48 3.24
N ALA A 189 -12.33 -17.87 2.87
CA ALA A 189 -11.96 -19.27 2.70
C ALA A 189 -12.06 -20.09 4.02
N ARG A 190 -12.09 -19.40 5.18
CA ARG A 190 -12.27 -19.97 6.52
C ARG A 190 -13.71 -19.89 7.02
N GLY A 191 -14.67 -19.57 6.14
CA GLY A 191 -16.11 -19.53 6.41
C GLY A 191 -16.62 -18.25 7.09
N PHE A 192 -15.87 -17.15 7.03
CA PHE A 192 -16.37 -15.84 7.40
C PHE A 192 -17.17 -15.24 6.24
N HIS A 193 -18.17 -14.42 6.57
CA HIS A 193 -18.83 -13.58 5.58
C HIS A 193 -18.36 -12.13 5.70
N ARG A 194 -18.50 -11.39 4.62
CA ARG A 194 -18.28 -9.94 4.57
C ARG A 194 -19.52 -9.26 5.17
N ALA A 195 -19.41 -8.90 6.44
CA ALA A 195 -20.51 -8.25 7.18
C ALA A 195 -20.71 -6.80 6.74
N ILE A 196 -19.63 -6.10 6.40
CA ILE A 196 -19.67 -4.73 5.89
C ILE A 196 -18.58 -4.59 4.83
N GLU A 197 -18.98 -4.35 3.58
CA GLU A 197 -18.06 -4.06 2.48
C GLU A 197 -17.56 -2.63 2.57
N MET A 198 -16.23 -2.45 2.61
CA MET A 198 -15.67 -1.12 2.71
C MET A 198 -15.83 -0.29 1.43
N THR A 199 -15.97 -0.92 0.26
CA THR A 199 -16.35 -0.23 -0.98
C THR A 199 -17.74 0.41 -0.89
N GLU A 200 -18.70 -0.26 -0.22
CA GLU A 200 -20.02 0.32 0.01
C GLU A 200 -19.98 1.46 1.05
N VAL A 201 -19.09 1.35 2.04
CA VAL A 201 -18.81 2.44 2.98
C VAL A 201 -18.26 3.66 2.24
N GLU A 202 -17.30 3.50 1.35
CA GLU A 202 -16.73 4.59 0.55
C GLU A 202 -17.79 5.27 -0.32
N LYS A 203 -18.64 4.48 -1.00
CA LYS A 203 -19.78 5.00 -1.78
C LYS A 203 -20.78 5.77 -0.92
N ALA A 204 -21.14 5.24 0.24
CA ALA A 204 -22.04 5.90 1.17
C ALA A 204 -21.47 7.21 1.73
N LEU A 205 -20.16 7.35 1.77
CA LEU A 205 -19.43 8.57 2.11
C LEU A 205 -19.23 9.52 0.91
N GLY A 206 -19.75 9.18 -0.27
CA GLY A 206 -19.76 10.05 -1.45
C GLY A 206 -18.68 9.74 -2.50
N ALA A 207 -17.97 8.62 -2.38
CA ALA A 207 -17.07 8.18 -3.44
C ALA A 207 -17.86 7.80 -4.70
N THR A 208 -17.46 8.33 -5.85
CA THR A 208 -18.09 8.07 -7.14
C THR A 208 -17.38 6.99 -7.95
N ARG A 209 -16.15 6.67 -7.58
CA ARG A 209 -15.27 5.63 -8.14
C ARG A 209 -14.65 4.86 -6.97
N ASP A 210 -13.84 3.83 -7.28
CA ASP A 210 -13.01 3.16 -6.28
C ASP A 210 -11.84 4.11 -5.92
N PRO A 211 -11.88 4.79 -4.75
CA PRO A 211 -10.86 5.77 -4.41
C PRO A 211 -9.53 5.08 -4.11
N ILE A 212 -8.44 5.81 -4.28
CA ILE A 212 -7.13 5.30 -3.92
C ILE A 212 -7.05 5.02 -2.42
N VAL A 213 -6.59 3.83 -2.05
CA VAL A 213 -6.47 3.39 -0.65
C VAL A 213 -5.05 3.55 -0.15
N THR A 214 -4.10 2.90 -0.83
CA THR A 214 -2.70 2.88 -0.41
C THR A 214 -1.77 3.31 -1.54
N GLY A 215 -0.57 3.73 -1.15
CA GLY A 215 0.48 4.11 -2.06
C GLY A 215 1.82 4.22 -1.37
N TYR A 216 2.80 4.68 -2.11
CA TYR A 216 4.14 4.92 -1.62
C TYR A 216 4.21 6.28 -0.93
N VAL A 217 4.76 6.30 0.29
CA VAL A 217 4.94 7.51 1.08
C VAL A 217 6.42 7.74 1.35
N PHE A 218 6.85 8.97 1.19
CA PHE A 218 8.24 9.40 1.34
C PHE A 218 8.30 10.90 1.69
N ASP A 219 9.46 11.39 2.14
CA ASP A 219 9.67 12.81 2.46
C ASP A 219 9.88 13.62 1.18
N GLU A 220 9.36 14.86 1.11
CA GLU A 220 9.53 15.75 -0.04
C GLU A 220 10.99 16.11 -0.32
N ARG A 221 11.83 16.20 0.73
CA ARG A 221 13.26 16.50 0.54
C ARG A 221 13.96 15.32 -0.11
N PHE A 222 13.61 14.10 0.30
CA PHE A 222 14.08 12.88 -0.35
C PHE A 222 13.63 12.86 -1.81
N ALA A 223 12.35 13.13 -2.08
CA ALA A 223 11.80 13.16 -3.43
C ALA A 223 12.52 14.19 -4.33
N ASN A 224 12.82 15.37 -3.80
CA ASN A 224 13.53 16.41 -4.55
C ASN A 224 15.00 16.02 -4.84
N ALA A 225 15.67 15.36 -3.90
CA ALA A 225 17.06 14.91 -4.06
C ALA A 225 17.20 13.70 -4.97
N HIS A 226 16.18 12.81 -5.03
CA HIS A 226 16.22 11.52 -5.73
C HIS A 226 15.12 11.38 -6.78
N ARG A 227 14.72 12.49 -7.41
CA ARG A 227 13.57 12.53 -8.32
C ARG A 227 13.64 11.48 -9.42
N ASP A 228 14.78 11.39 -10.12
CA ASP A 228 14.94 10.47 -11.23
C ASP A 228 14.93 8.99 -10.77
N ALA A 229 15.46 8.70 -9.59
CA ALA A 229 15.39 7.36 -8.98
C ALA A 229 13.94 6.98 -8.61
N LEU A 230 13.17 7.92 -8.04
CA LEU A 230 11.76 7.71 -7.74
C LEU A 230 10.91 7.48 -8.99
N GLU A 231 11.13 8.24 -10.06
CA GLU A 231 10.40 8.05 -11.33
C GLU A 231 10.67 6.66 -11.91
N ARG A 232 11.94 6.20 -11.87
CA ARG A 232 12.30 4.84 -12.28
C ARG A 232 11.69 3.77 -11.36
N PHE A 233 11.66 4.03 -10.05
CA PHE A 233 10.99 3.16 -9.09
C PHE A 233 9.49 3.02 -9.39
N PHE A 234 8.76 4.10 -9.62
CA PHE A 234 7.35 4.03 -9.96
C PHE A 234 7.11 3.33 -11.30
N ALA A 235 7.97 3.56 -12.30
CA ALA A 235 7.88 2.87 -13.58
C ALA A 235 8.11 1.35 -13.42
N MET A 236 9.12 0.96 -12.64
CA MET A 236 9.42 -0.44 -12.28
C MET A 236 8.22 -1.10 -11.58
N MET A 237 7.62 -0.43 -10.60
CA MET A 237 6.47 -0.99 -9.87
C MET A 237 5.22 -1.10 -10.75
N ARG A 238 4.97 -0.13 -11.65
CA ARG A 238 3.91 -0.25 -12.66
C ARG A 238 4.15 -1.43 -13.61
N LYS A 239 5.40 -1.63 -14.05
CA LYS A 239 5.80 -2.78 -14.90
C LYS A 239 5.58 -4.11 -14.16
N ALA A 240 6.02 -4.23 -12.91
CA ALA A 240 5.80 -5.42 -12.09
C ALA A 240 4.30 -5.75 -11.96
N ARG A 241 3.47 -4.74 -11.69
CA ARG A 241 2.01 -4.90 -11.62
C ARG A 241 1.40 -5.35 -12.95
N ALA A 242 1.80 -4.75 -14.06
CA ALA A 242 1.34 -5.15 -15.39
C ALA A 242 1.73 -6.60 -15.71
N LEU A 243 2.94 -7.02 -15.32
CA LEU A 243 3.40 -8.39 -15.49
C LEU A 243 2.63 -9.39 -14.61
N ILE A 244 2.29 -9.05 -13.38
CA ILE A 244 1.42 -9.88 -12.52
C ILE A 244 0.06 -10.12 -13.21
N ALA A 245 -0.47 -9.10 -13.89
CA ALA A 245 -1.74 -9.22 -14.60
C ALA A 245 -1.66 -10.08 -15.87
N SER A 246 -0.56 -9.98 -16.64
CA SER A 246 -0.47 -10.51 -18.01
C SER A 246 0.44 -11.73 -18.17
N SER A 247 1.35 -12.01 -17.22
CA SER A 247 2.32 -13.10 -17.30
C SER A 247 2.11 -14.14 -16.20
N ASP A 248 2.03 -15.41 -16.59
CA ASP A 248 1.94 -16.51 -15.61
C ASP A 248 3.28 -16.76 -14.91
N GLU A 249 4.40 -16.40 -15.53
CA GLU A 249 5.71 -16.47 -14.89
C GLU A 249 5.81 -15.45 -13.75
N ALA A 250 5.46 -14.19 -14.02
CA ALA A 250 5.42 -13.14 -13.01
C ALA A 250 4.42 -13.48 -11.90
N TRP A 251 3.25 -14.02 -12.25
CA TRP A 251 2.28 -14.47 -11.26
C TRP A 251 2.83 -15.59 -10.38
N ARG A 252 3.54 -16.58 -10.96
CA ARG A 252 4.19 -17.62 -10.14
C ARG A 252 5.21 -17.05 -9.17
N ALA A 253 5.98 -16.03 -9.57
CA ALA A 253 6.91 -15.35 -8.67
C ALA A 253 6.16 -14.66 -7.52
N ALA A 254 5.10 -13.89 -7.82
CA ALA A 254 4.24 -13.25 -6.82
C ALA A 254 3.60 -14.28 -5.87
N ALA A 255 3.14 -15.41 -6.42
CA ALA A 255 2.45 -16.47 -5.68
C ALA A 255 3.31 -17.12 -4.58
N THR A 256 4.64 -17.06 -4.69
CA THR A 256 5.56 -17.52 -3.62
C THR A 256 5.38 -16.79 -2.30
N ARG A 257 4.79 -15.59 -2.35
CA ARG A 257 4.56 -14.72 -1.19
C ARG A 257 3.09 -14.75 -0.72
N ILE A 258 2.24 -15.52 -1.40
CA ILE A 258 0.80 -15.65 -1.10
C ILE A 258 0.58 -16.98 -0.40
N GLY A 259 0.04 -16.95 0.80
CA GLY A 259 -0.29 -18.16 1.57
C GLY A 259 -1.57 -18.87 1.09
N ALA A 260 -1.88 -18.88 -0.20
CA ALA A 260 -3.07 -19.52 -0.75
C ALA A 260 -2.99 -21.05 -0.59
N LYS A 261 -4.12 -21.67 -0.20
CA LYS A 261 -4.19 -23.11 0.08
C LYS A 261 -4.33 -23.97 -1.16
N ASP A 262 -4.87 -23.40 -2.23
CA ASP A 262 -5.17 -24.10 -3.48
C ASP A 262 -5.15 -23.13 -4.68
N LYS A 263 -5.24 -23.70 -5.88
CA LYS A 263 -5.24 -22.93 -7.13
C LYS A 263 -6.42 -21.96 -7.25
N ALA A 264 -7.61 -22.36 -6.81
CA ALA A 264 -8.80 -21.50 -6.91
C ALA A 264 -8.66 -20.24 -6.05
N SER A 265 -8.16 -20.41 -4.81
CA SER A 265 -7.81 -19.28 -3.94
C SER A 265 -6.74 -18.39 -4.60
N LEU A 266 -5.70 -18.97 -5.18
CA LEU A 266 -4.63 -18.23 -5.83
C LEU A 266 -5.14 -17.44 -7.05
N ASP A 267 -6.02 -18.01 -7.86
CA ASP A 267 -6.66 -17.34 -9.00
C ASP A 267 -7.54 -16.16 -8.52
N LEU A 268 -8.23 -16.33 -7.39
CA LEU A 268 -9.04 -15.28 -6.77
C LEU A 268 -8.16 -14.11 -6.26
N TYR A 269 -7.00 -14.42 -5.64
CA TYR A 269 -6.04 -13.40 -5.24
C TYR A 269 -5.54 -12.58 -6.45
N ARG A 270 -5.20 -13.25 -7.57
CA ARG A 270 -4.77 -12.56 -8.81
C ARG A 270 -5.85 -11.63 -9.32
N LYS A 271 -7.09 -12.14 -9.40
CA LYS A 271 -8.25 -11.36 -9.85
C LYS A 271 -8.43 -10.10 -9.00
N ARG A 272 -8.47 -10.24 -7.69
CA ARG A 272 -8.67 -9.12 -6.75
C ARG A 272 -7.52 -8.12 -6.76
N TYR A 273 -6.29 -8.62 -6.91
CA TYR A 273 -5.13 -7.76 -7.07
C TYR A 273 -5.22 -6.88 -8.33
N ILE A 274 -5.63 -7.47 -9.46
CA ILE A 274 -5.82 -6.74 -10.72
C ILE A 274 -6.95 -5.70 -10.58
N GLU A 275 -8.08 -6.09 -9.99
CA GLU A 275 -9.22 -5.20 -9.73
C GLU A 275 -8.83 -4.01 -8.85
N GLY A 276 -7.94 -4.21 -7.88
CA GLY A 276 -7.43 -3.18 -6.96
C GLY A 276 -6.33 -2.28 -7.55
N GLY A 277 -6.04 -2.35 -8.84
CA GLY A 277 -5.09 -1.44 -9.50
C GLY A 277 -5.60 0.00 -9.56
N PRO A 278 -4.72 1.03 -9.46
CA PRO A 278 -5.12 2.43 -9.61
C PRO A 278 -5.79 2.67 -10.96
N ARG A 279 -6.87 3.45 -10.95
CA ARG A 279 -7.63 3.82 -12.15
C ARG A 279 -7.70 5.33 -12.28
N GLY A 280 -7.79 5.81 -13.52
CA GLY A 280 -7.82 7.23 -13.83
C GLY A 280 -6.46 7.92 -13.68
N THR A 281 -6.46 9.21 -13.95
CA THR A 281 -5.26 10.06 -13.82
C THR A 281 -4.97 10.41 -12.36
N LEU A 282 -3.75 10.86 -12.08
CA LEU A 282 -3.37 11.33 -10.74
C LEU A 282 -4.28 12.50 -10.28
N ASN A 283 -4.62 13.41 -11.18
CA ASN A 283 -5.49 14.55 -10.86
C ASN A 283 -6.92 14.11 -10.48
N GLU A 284 -7.45 13.08 -11.13
CA GLU A 284 -8.75 12.52 -10.78
C GLU A 284 -8.73 11.83 -9.41
N GLN A 285 -7.67 11.09 -9.11
CA GLN A 285 -7.48 10.44 -7.81
C GLN A 285 -7.34 11.46 -6.67
N GLU A 286 -6.61 12.55 -6.90
CA GLU A 286 -6.49 13.66 -5.96
C GLU A 286 -7.82 14.38 -5.74
N ALA A 287 -8.59 14.60 -6.80
CA ALA A 287 -9.91 15.21 -6.71
C ALA A 287 -10.89 14.34 -5.90
N ASP A 288 -10.88 13.01 -6.11
CA ASP A 288 -11.72 12.09 -5.34
C ASP A 288 -11.27 12.02 -3.87
N ALA A 289 -9.97 12.01 -3.59
CA ALA A 289 -9.44 12.07 -2.24
C ALA A 289 -9.83 13.38 -1.54
N SER A 290 -9.79 14.52 -2.24
CA SER A 290 -10.20 15.82 -1.70
C SER A 290 -11.67 15.86 -1.34
N LYS A 291 -12.55 15.27 -2.17
CA LYS A 291 -13.99 15.16 -1.84
C LYS A 291 -14.22 14.30 -0.61
N LEU A 292 -13.58 13.12 -0.56
CA LEU A 292 -13.70 12.22 0.58
C LEU A 292 -13.16 12.86 1.86
N PHE A 293 -12.02 13.57 1.77
CA PHE A 293 -11.46 14.33 2.89
C PHE A 293 -12.47 15.36 3.44
N ALA A 294 -13.13 16.13 2.56
CA ALA A 294 -14.12 17.12 2.96
C ALA A 294 -15.31 16.48 3.69
N VAL A 295 -15.80 15.35 3.20
CA VAL A 295 -16.88 14.58 3.85
C VAL A 295 -16.44 14.07 5.23
N LEU A 296 -15.21 13.53 5.35
CA LEU A 296 -14.67 13.08 6.63
C LEU A 296 -14.52 14.23 7.63
N ALA A 297 -14.06 15.40 7.15
CA ALA A 297 -13.95 16.61 7.97
C ALA A 297 -15.30 17.11 8.48
N GLU A 298 -16.34 17.09 7.64
CA GLU A 298 -17.70 17.45 8.02
C GLU A 298 -18.30 16.49 9.06
N ILE A 299 -18.12 15.17 8.88
CA ILE A 299 -18.71 14.14 9.74
C ILE A 299 -18.03 14.08 11.11
N GLY A 300 -16.72 14.14 11.19
CA GLY A 300 -15.99 13.87 12.43
C GLY A 300 -14.86 14.85 12.76
N GLY A 301 -14.63 15.87 11.92
CA GLY A 301 -13.64 16.92 12.16
C GLY A 301 -12.25 16.36 12.44
N GLU A 302 -11.56 16.97 13.40
CA GLU A 302 -10.17 16.60 13.75
C GLU A 302 -10.00 15.13 14.15
N LYS A 303 -11.04 14.48 14.67
CA LYS A 303 -10.97 13.06 15.02
C LYS A 303 -10.70 12.17 13.82
N LEU A 304 -11.21 12.54 12.62
CA LEU A 304 -11.05 11.78 11.38
C LEU A 304 -9.90 12.31 10.53
N VAL A 305 -9.83 13.62 10.31
CA VAL A 305 -8.87 14.20 9.34
C VAL A 305 -7.67 14.91 9.98
N GLY A 306 -7.60 14.98 11.32
CA GLY A 306 -6.62 15.78 12.03
C GLY A 306 -6.93 17.29 11.95
N PRO A 307 -5.99 18.19 12.28
CA PRO A 307 -6.24 19.63 12.37
C PRO A 307 -6.41 20.31 11.00
N ALA A 308 -6.26 19.60 9.89
CA ALA A 308 -6.39 20.15 8.55
C ALA A 308 -7.87 20.47 8.22
N LYS A 309 -8.11 21.63 7.61
CA LYS A 309 -9.43 22.06 7.14
C LYS A 309 -9.74 21.63 5.71
N SER A 310 -8.69 21.36 4.94
CA SER A 310 -8.78 20.88 3.56
C SER A 310 -7.58 19.99 3.26
N LEU A 311 -7.67 19.17 2.22
CA LEU A 311 -6.56 18.35 1.78
C LEU A 311 -5.45 19.26 1.25
N ASP A 312 -4.25 19.15 1.84
CA ASP A 312 -3.05 19.88 1.39
C ASP A 312 -2.67 19.38 -0.02
N PRO A 313 -2.47 20.27 -1.02
CA PRO A 313 -2.11 19.88 -2.39
C PRO A 313 -0.76 19.14 -2.48
N GLY A 314 0.12 19.27 -1.49
CA GLY A 314 1.39 18.53 -1.40
C GLY A 314 1.23 17.08 -0.96
N VAL A 315 0.02 16.64 -0.57
CA VAL A 315 -0.23 15.23 -0.23
C VAL A 315 0.12 14.33 -1.41
N PHE A 316 -0.25 14.71 -2.63
CA PHE A 316 0.00 13.89 -3.82
C PHE A 316 1.26 14.32 -4.55
N TYR A 317 2.22 13.40 -4.64
CA TYR A 317 3.44 13.60 -5.40
C TYR A 317 3.14 13.72 -6.90
N LYS A 318 3.62 14.80 -7.51
CA LYS A 318 3.47 15.04 -8.95
C LYS A 318 4.63 14.39 -9.71
N ALA A 319 4.45 13.11 -10.04
CA ALA A 319 5.35 12.40 -10.93
C ALA A 319 5.34 13.05 -12.33
N ARG A 320 6.47 12.94 -13.05
CA ARG A 320 6.51 13.34 -14.46
C ARG A 320 5.55 12.43 -15.25
N GLU A 321 4.68 13.01 -16.04
CA GLU A 321 3.84 12.23 -16.97
C GLU A 321 4.78 11.58 -18.00
N THR A 322 4.88 10.27 -17.98
CA THR A 322 5.50 9.51 -19.07
C THR A 322 4.46 9.39 -20.20
N HIS A 323 4.66 10.16 -21.24
CA HIS A 323 3.90 10.07 -22.49
C HIS A 323 4.15 8.73 -23.20
#